data_b05017c8e36e467fa2b0888fe8d05582
#
_entry.id   b05017c8e36e467fa2b0888fe8d05582
#
_cell.length_a   1.000
_cell.length_b   1.000
_cell.length_c   1.000
_cell.angle_alpha   90.00
_cell.angle_beta   90.00
_cell.angle_gamma   90.00
#
_symmetry.space_group_name_H-M   'P 1'
#
loop_
_entity.id
_entity.type
_entity.pdbx_description
1 polymer ?
#
loop_
_entity_poly.entity_id
_entity_poly.type
_entity_poly.pdbx_seq_one_letter_code
_entity_poly.pdbx_strand_id
1 'polypeptide(L)'
;MTTVLSPQPAQRALSKPPCPPVGALRGKRVGLRRDRFWLSWDWITDEWAQLLEADGATTVIWRAPVGKGDKEMIEGGEDYAEFIGNIDVAVSGLGNCGSCTLWAIHDAVGALDTGLPTVAVTTEHFEALGRTLAAQRGHDNLRVKLMPYPLEGRPEDEVRQIARDHYADLVATMGATR
;
A
#
# COMPACT_ATOMS: atom_id res chain seq x y z
N MET A 1 24.40 -15.16 -38.16
CA MET A 1 22.93 -15.26 -37.99
C MET A 1 22.48 -14.17 -37.03
N THR A 2 21.63 -13.28 -37.46
CA THR A 2 21.05 -12.24 -36.57
C THR A 2 19.76 -12.78 -36.01
N THR A 3 19.68 -12.91 -34.68
CA THR A 3 18.43 -13.30 -34.00
C THR A 3 17.61 -12.05 -33.79
N VAL A 4 16.46 -11.97 -34.43
CA VAL A 4 15.47 -10.92 -34.18
C VAL A 4 14.58 -11.38 -33.05
N LEU A 5 14.61 -10.66 -31.92
CA LEU A 5 13.67 -10.89 -30.81
C LEU A 5 12.31 -10.35 -31.19
N SER A 6 11.27 -11.19 -31.13
CA SER A 6 9.89 -10.75 -31.33
C SER A 6 9.49 -9.83 -30.18
N PRO A 7 8.94 -8.62 -30.43
CA PRO A 7 8.46 -7.73 -29.39
C PRO A 7 7.06 -8.16 -28.90
N GLN A 8 6.84 -9.45 -28.70
CA GLN A 8 5.59 -9.88 -28.08
C GLN A 8 5.58 -9.39 -26.62
N PRO A 9 4.51 -8.73 -26.17
CA PRO A 9 4.36 -8.40 -24.76
C PRO A 9 4.40 -9.71 -23.95
N ALA A 10 5.05 -9.67 -22.79
CA ALA A 10 5.00 -10.79 -21.86
C ALA A 10 3.52 -11.20 -21.67
N GLN A 11 3.25 -12.51 -21.75
CA GLN A 11 1.90 -12.99 -21.51
C GLN A 11 1.41 -12.40 -20.19
N ARG A 12 0.23 -11.77 -20.23
CA ARG A 12 -0.41 -11.24 -19.03
C ARG A 12 -0.46 -12.35 -17.98
N ALA A 13 0.08 -12.10 -16.80
CA ALA A 13 0.00 -13.06 -15.71
C ALA A 13 -1.45 -13.48 -15.51
N LEU A 14 -1.69 -14.78 -15.28
CA LEU A 14 -3.03 -15.25 -14.94
C LEU A 14 -3.50 -14.50 -13.70
N SER A 15 -4.76 -14.08 -13.70
CA SER A 15 -5.36 -13.38 -12.56
C SER A 15 -5.23 -14.26 -11.31
N LYS A 16 -4.62 -13.71 -10.27
CA LYS A 16 -4.47 -14.36 -8.97
C LYS A 16 -5.78 -14.29 -8.17
N PRO A 17 -5.92 -15.07 -7.08
CA PRO A 17 -7.09 -15.00 -6.23
C PRO A 17 -7.36 -13.56 -5.75
N PRO A 18 -8.63 -13.19 -5.54
CA PRO A 18 -8.97 -11.85 -5.04
C PRO A 18 -8.40 -11.63 -3.63
N CYS A 19 -8.08 -10.37 -3.34
CA CYS A 19 -7.65 -9.96 -2.01
C CYS A 19 -8.70 -10.33 -0.95
N PRO A 20 -8.35 -11.11 0.09
CA PRO A 20 -9.31 -11.51 1.10
C PRO A 20 -9.82 -10.29 1.91
N PRO A 21 -11.07 -10.30 2.41
CA PRO A 21 -11.56 -9.26 3.29
C PRO A 21 -10.92 -9.38 4.68
N VAL A 22 -10.80 -8.25 5.38
CA VAL A 22 -10.23 -8.23 6.74
C VAL A 22 -11.21 -8.79 7.77
N GLY A 23 -12.52 -8.55 7.61
CA GLY A 23 -13.52 -8.86 8.63
C GLY A 23 -13.45 -7.90 9.81
N ALA A 24 -13.65 -8.37 11.05
CA ALA A 24 -13.60 -7.51 12.23
C ALA A 24 -12.19 -6.93 12.45
N LEU A 25 -12.09 -5.61 12.68
CA LEU A 25 -10.83 -4.93 13.00
C LEU A 25 -10.33 -5.27 14.40
N ARG A 26 -11.25 -5.52 15.33
CA ARG A 26 -10.90 -5.79 16.73
C ARG A 26 -9.89 -6.94 16.86
N GLY A 27 -8.79 -6.67 17.52
CA GLY A 27 -7.69 -7.61 17.76
C GLY A 27 -6.77 -7.85 16.56
N LYS A 28 -6.98 -7.16 15.44
CA LYS A 28 -6.07 -7.22 14.27
C LYS A 28 -4.86 -6.34 14.45
N ARG A 29 -3.73 -6.79 13.95
CA ARG A 29 -2.51 -6.00 13.79
C ARG A 29 -2.50 -5.43 12.38
N VAL A 30 -2.70 -4.13 12.25
CA VAL A 30 -2.72 -3.42 10.98
C VAL A 30 -1.34 -2.83 10.72
N GLY A 31 -0.66 -3.31 9.71
CA GLY A 31 0.62 -2.80 9.27
C GLY A 31 0.46 -1.60 8.35
N LEU A 32 1.11 -0.49 8.71
CA LEU A 32 1.15 0.74 7.92
C LEU A 32 2.54 0.91 7.32
N ARG A 33 2.65 0.63 6.02
CA ARG A 33 3.90 0.84 5.28
C ARG A 33 4.04 2.30 4.91
N ARG A 34 5.11 2.97 5.37
CA ARG A 34 5.48 4.35 5.06
C ARG A 34 6.68 4.40 4.12
N ASP A 35 6.71 5.41 3.27
CA ASP A 35 7.96 5.85 2.62
C ASP A 35 8.67 6.95 3.45
N ARG A 36 9.70 7.56 2.87
CA ARG A 36 10.45 8.65 3.51
C ARG A 36 10.31 9.98 2.79
N PHE A 37 9.40 10.06 1.83
CA PHE A 37 9.32 11.21 0.92
C PHE A 37 8.14 12.13 1.24
N TRP A 38 7.05 11.57 1.79
CA TRP A 38 5.79 12.28 1.92
C TRP A 38 5.42 12.49 3.38
N LEU A 39 5.59 13.72 3.83
CA LEU A 39 5.22 14.12 5.20
C LEU A 39 3.69 14.03 5.40
N SER A 40 2.93 14.35 4.35
CA SER A 40 1.49 14.16 4.34
C SER A 40 1.07 12.70 4.64
N TRP A 41 1.85 11.72 4.16
CA TRP A 41 1.59 10.32 4.44
C TRP A 41 1.87 9.93 5.89
N ASP A 42 2.86 10.52 6.49
CA ASP A 42 3.12 10.34 7.93
C ASP A 42 1.93 10.86 8.75
N TRP A 43 1.43 12.05 8.47
CA TRP A 43 0.27 12.62 9.16
C TRP A 43 -1.02 11.81 8.95
N ILE A 44 -1.27 11.34 7.73
CA ILE A 44 -2.42 10.49 7.42
C ILE A 44 -2.36 9.18 8.21
N THR A 45 -1.22 8.52 8.20
CA THR A 45 -1.07 7.23 8.89
C THR A 45 -1.01 7.38 10.41
N ASP A 46 -0.58 8.51 10.95
CA ASP A 46 -0.70 8.81 12.38
C ASP A 46 -2.18 8.93 12.81
N GLU A 47 -3.01 9.65 12.03
CA GLU A 47 -4.45 9.74 12.28
C GLU A 47 -5.14 8.38 12.14
N TRP A 48 -4.83 7.64 11.09
CA TRP A 48 -5.40 6.32 10.88
C TRP A 48 -4.99 5.32 11.97
N ALA A 49 -3.76 5.41 12.48
CA ALA A 49 -3.33 4.57 13.59
C ALA A 49 -4.21 4.79 14.82
N GLN A 50 -4.44 6.06 15.21
CA GLN A 50 -5.31 6.40 16.35
C GLN A 50 -6.75 5.90 16.14
N LEU A 51 -7.31 6.06 14.94
CA LEU A 51 -8.67 5.63 14.62
C LEU A 51 -8.79 4.09 14.60
N LEU A 52 -7.80 3.40 14.04
CA LEU A 52 -7.75 1.93 14.06
C LEU A 52 -7.66 1.38 15.49
N GLU A 53 -6.86 2.02 16.34
CA GLU A 53 -6.73 1.65 17.75
C GLU A 53 -8.03 1.90 18.52
N ALA A 54 -8.73 2.99 18.24
CA ALA A 54 -10.05 3.26 18.79
C ALA A 54 -11.10 2.20 18.37
N ASP A 55 -10.97 1.63 17.17
CA ASP A 55 -11.80 0.51 16.67
C ASP A 55 -11.30 -0.87 17.18
N GLY A 56 -10.29 -0.90 18.06
CA GLY A 56 -9.80 -2.09 18.75
C GLY A 56 -8.74 -2.91 17.99
N ALA A 57 -8.15 -2.36 16.93
CA ALA A 57 -6.96 -2.91 16.29
C ALA A 57 -5.69 -2.48 17.03
N THR A 58 -4.56 -3.02 16.64
CA THR A 58 -3.23 -2.48 16.97
C THR A 58 -2.52 -2.10 15.69
N THR A 59 -1.63 -1.12 15.73
CA THR A 59 -0.91 -0.67 14.53
C THR A 59 0.57 -0.98 14.61
N VAL A 60 1.14 -1.37 13.48
CA VAL A 60 2.57 -1.61 13.32
C VAL A 60 3.06 -0.76 12.15
N ILE A 61 4.00 0.14 12.39
CA ILE A 61 4.55 1.00 11.35
C ILE A 61 5.86 0.43 10.85
N TRP A 62 5.96 0.25 9.55
CA TRP A 62 7.22 -0.05 8.86
C TRP A 62 7.55 1.07 7.89
N ARG A 63 8.81 1.51 7.92
CA ARG A 63 9.28 2.58 7.04
C ARG A 63 10.28 2.02 6.03
N ALA A 64 9.91 2.11 4.75
CA ALA A 64 10.75 1.67 3.67
C ALA A 64 12.14 2.33 3.72
N PRO A 65 13.24 1.57 3.55
CA PRO A 65 14.58 2.12 3.53
C PRO A 65 14.75 3.09 2.36
N VAL A 66 15.63 4.07 2.54
CA VAL A 66 16.09 4.95 1.45
C VAL A 66 17.43 4.40 0.97
N GLY A 67 17.43 3.83 -0.20
CA GLY A 67 18.65 3.32 -0.81
C GLY A 67 18.35 2.78 -2.19
N LYS A 68 19.33 2.82 -3.06
CA LYS A 68 19.29 2.24 -4.41
C LYS A 68 20.42 1.23 -4.61
N GLY A 69 21.11 0.88 -3.54
CA GLY A 69 22.17 -0.12 -3.56
C GLY A 69 21.61 -1.52 -3.35
N ASP A 70 22.26 -2.53 -3.92
CA ASP A 70 21.84 -3.92 -3.79
C ASP A 70 21.73 -4.36 -2.32
N LYS A 71 22.62 -3.84 -1.46
CA LYS A 71 22.63 -4.15 -0.03
C LYS A 71 21.37 -3.63 0.68
N GLU A 72 21.03 -2.36 0.47
CA GLU A 72 19.83 -1.76 1.07
C GLU A 72 18.54 -2.38 0.53
N MET A 73 18.54 -2.82 -0.74
CA MET A 73 17.39 -3.55 -1.31
C MET A 73 17.21 -4.94 -0.69
N ILE A 74 18.32 -5.65 -0.42
CA ILE A 74 18.27 -6.98 0.21
C ILE A 74 17.85 -6.85 1.68
N GLU A 75 18.51 -5.99 2.45
CA GLU A 75 18.20 -5.73 3.86
C GLU A 75 16.76 -5.22 4.02
N GLY A 76 16.33 -4.30 3.16
CA GLY A 76 14.95 -3.79 3.16
C GLY A 76 13.92 -4.86 2.80
N GLY A 77 14.29 -5.84 1.99
CA GLY A 77 13.44 -6.99 1.66
C GLY A 77 13.27 -7.94 2.85
N GLU A 78 14.32 -8.20 3.61
CA GLU A 78 14.28 -9.03 4.82
C GLU A 78 13.46 -8.33 5.92
N ASP A 79 13.70 -7.07 6.18
CA ASP A 79 12.93 -6.25 7.13
C ASP A 79 11.44 -6.19 6.75
N TYR A 80 11.13 -6.10 5.44
CA TYR A 80 9.76 -6.11 4.96
C TYR A 80 9.11 -7.47 5.14
N ALA A 81 9.83 -8.55 4.89
CA ALA A 81 9.33 -9.91 5.12
C ALA A 81 9.02 -10.16 6.60
N GLU A 82 9.87 -9.67 7.51
CA GLU A 82 9.62 -9.71 8.95
C GLU A 82 8.38 -8.88 9.32
N PHE A 83 8.27 -7.67 8.79
CA PHE A 83 7.10 -6.81 9.01
C PHE A 83 5.80 -7.50 8.60
N ILE A 84 5.69 -8.02 7.36
CA ILE A 84 4.48 -8.68 6.88
C ILE A 84 4.19 -9.99 7.62
N GLY A 85 5.20 -10.67 8.16
CA GLY A 85 5.05 -11.84 9.03
C GLY A 85 4.45 -11.54 10.40
N ASN A 86 4.46 -10.27 10.82
CA ASN A 86 4.01 -9.82 12.14
C ASN A 86 2.70 -9.05 12.14
N ILE A 87 1.98 -8.98 11.01
CA ILE A 87 0.72 -8.25 10.86
C ILE A 87 -0.39 -9.16 10.31
N ASP A 88 -1.63 -8.74 10.45
CA ASP A 88 -2.81 -9.44 9.96
C ASP A 88 -3.43 -8.72 8.76
N VAL A 89 -3.07 -7.46 8.52
CA VAL A 89 -3.56 -6.60 7.43
C VAL A 89 -2.44 -5.67 7.00
N ALA A 90 -2.22 -5.49 5.70
CA ALA A 90 -1.26 -4.53 5.17
C ALA A 90 -1.93 -3.32 4.52
N VAL A 91 -1.44 -2.12 4.85
CA VAL A 91 -1.78 -0.86 4.17
C VAL A 91 -0.48 -0.26 3.64
N SER A 92 -0.36 -0.18 2.32
CA SER A 92 0.87 0.25 1.65
C SER A 92 0.66 1.54 0.86
N GLY A 93 1.34 2.59 1.21
CA GLY A 93 1.30 3.90 0.54
C GLY A 93 2.62 4.66 0.70
N LEU A 94 2.73 5.83 0.13
CA LEU A 94 1.73 6.55 -0.65
C LEU A 94 2.13 6.59 -2.13
N GLY A 95 1.21 6.23 -3.01
CA GLY A 95 1.40 6.44 -4.45
C GLY A 95 1.07 7.88 -4.83
N ASN A 96 2.01 8.80 -4.62
CA ASN A 96 1.86 10.24 -4.88
C ASN A 96 2.87 10.77 -5.94
N CYS A 97 3.65 9.87 -6.52
CA CYS A 97 4.52 10.11 -7.67
C CYS A 97 4.70 8.79 -8.44
N GLY A 98 5.33 8.82 -9.61
CA GLY A 98 5.50 7.61 -10.43
C GLY A 98 6.28 6.51 -9.72
N SER A 99 7.46 6.82 -9.18
CA SER A 99 8.29 5.85 -8.46
C SER A 99 7.69 5.45 -7.11
N CYS A 100 7.07 6.39 -6.38
CA CYS A 100 6.42 6.07 -5.11
C CYS A 100 5.25 5.11 -5.32
N THR A 101 4.45 5.31 -6.39
CA THR A 101 3.38 4.40 -6.76
C THR A 101 3.92 3.01 -7.09
N LEU A 102 5.03 2.93 -7.84
CA LEU A 102 5.67 1.66 -8.16
C LEU A 102 6.03 0.88 -6.87
N TRP A 103 6.67 1.54 -5.90
CA TRP A 103 7.09 0.89 -4.66
C TRP A 103 5.92 0.57 -3.74
N ALA A 104 4.94 1.47 -3.61
CA ALA A 104 3.74 1.20 -2.81
C ALA A 104 2.97 -0.03 -3.35
N ILE A 105 2.82 -0.15 -4.66
CA ILE A 105 2.17 -1.31 -5.29
C ILE A 105 3.05 -2.56 -5.21
N HIS A 106 4.38 -2.43 -5.38
CA HIS A 106 5.31 -3.56 -5.24
C HIS A 106 5.18 -4.21 -3.86
N ASP A 107 5.23 -3.39 -2.81
CA ASP A 107 5.14 -3.86 -1.43
C ASP A 107 3.73 -4.41 -1.12
N ALA A 108 2.67 -3.74 -1.61
CA ALA A 108 1.30 -4.24 -1.46
C ALA A 108 1.11 -5.62 -2.12
N VAL A 109 1.63 -5.82 -3.32
CA VAL A 109 1.58 -7.11 -4.03
C VAL A 109 2.39 -8.16 -3.28
N GLY A 110 3.58 -7.81 -2.77
CA GLY A 110 4.39 -8.71 -1.95
C GLY A 110 3.64 -9.21 -0.70
N ALA A 111 2.96 -8.32 0.01
CA ALA A 111 2.12 -8.70 1.14
C ALA A 111 0.92 -9.58 0.72
N LEU A 112 0.24 -9.20 -0.37
CA LEU A 112 -0.90 -9.96 -0.89
C LEU A 112 -0.51 -11.37 -1.36
N ASP A 113 0.69 -11.54 -1.91
CA ASP A 113 1.23 -12.84 -2.33
C ASP A 113 1.44 -13.82 -1.16
N THR A 114 1.56 -13.32 0.08
CA THR A 114 1.56 -14.15 1.29
C THR A 114 0.17 -14.52 1.79
N GLY A 115 -0.89 -14.01 1.14
CA GLY A 115 -2.28 -14.22 1.54
C GLY A 115 -2.83 -13.16 2.52
N LEU A 116 -2.05 -12.12 2.85
CA LEU A 116 -2.51 -11.04 3.72
C LEU A 116 -3.59 -10.19 3.03
N PRO A 117 -4.70 -9.85 3.73
CA PRO A 117 -5.57 -8.77 3.31
C PRO A 117 -4.77 -7.48 3.15
N THR A 118 -4.81 -6.89 1.95
CA THR A 118 -3.92 -5.77 1.62
C THR A 118 -4.68 -4.66 0.91
N VAL A 119 -4.36 -3.42 1.27
CA VAL A 119 -4.82 -2.21 0.60
C VAL A 119 -3.61 -1.39 0.16
N ALA A 120 -3.54 -1.07 -1.12
CA ALA A 120 -2.64 -0.03 -1.60
C ALA A 120 -3.32 1.34 -1.49
N VAL A 121 -2.55 2.37 -1.17
CA VAL A 121 -3.05 3.74 -1.09
C VAL A 121 -2.34 4.59 -2.12
N THR A 122 -3.12 5.20 -3.01
CA THR A 122 -2.62 6.14 -4.02
C THR A 122 -3.44 7.42 -3.99
N THR A 123 -2.88 8.52 -4.45
CA THR A 123 -3.71 9.67 -4.78
C THR A 123 -4.46 9.43 -6.09
N GLU A 124 -5.58 10.13 -6.28
CA GLU A 124 -6.43 10.02 -7.48
C GLU A 124 -5.64 10.17 -8.78
N HIS A 125 -4.65 11.06 -8.79
CA HIS A 125 -3.80 11.30 -9.96
C HIS A 125 -2.99 10.07 -10.39
N PHE A 126 -2.67 9.16 -9.47
CA PHE A 126 -1.85 7.97 -9.71
C PHE A 126 -2.64 6.66 -9.68
N GLU A 127 -3.98 6.71 -9.63
CA GLU A 127 -4.84 5.51 -9.63
C GLU A 127 -4.57 4.61 -10.83
N ALA A 128 -4.63 5.16 -12.04
CA ALA A 128 -4.45 4.38 -13.27
C ALA A 128 -3.10 3.68 -13.33
N LEU A 129 -2.03 4.35 -12.88
CA LEU A 129 -0.70 3.75 -12.79
C LEU A 129 -0.69 2.62 -11.75
N GLY A 130 -1.26 2.84 -10.57
CA GLY A 130 -1.32 1.84 -9.50
C GLY A 130 -2.05 0.56 -9.96
N ARG A 131 -3.21 0.71 -10.57
CA ARG A 131 -3.98 -0.42 -11.10
C ARG A 131 -3.24 -1.16 -12.21
N THR A 132 -2.59 -0.43 -13.13
CA THR A 132 -1.78 -1.03 -14.19
C THR A 132 -0.63 -1.86 -13.63
N LEU A 133 0.09 -1.34 -12.64
CA LEU A 133 1.21 -2.03 -11.99
C LEU A 133 0.75 -3.30 -11.26
N ALA A 134 -0.39 -3.25 -10.57
CA ALA A 134 -0.97 -4.41 -9.91
C ALA A 134 -1.39 -5.48 -10.93
N ALA A 135 -2.08 -5.07 -12.01
CA ALA A 135 -2.53 -5.95 -13.08
C ALA A 135 -1.36 -6.65 -13.79
N GLN A 136 -0.25 -5.94 -14.03
CA GLN A 136 0.97 -6.53 -14.61
C GLN A 136 1.56 -7.66 -13.75
N ARG A 137 1.28 -7.66 -12.44
CA ARG A 137 1.69 -8.71 -11.50
C ARG A 137 0.61 -9.76 -11.25
N GLY A 138 -0.51 -9.72 -12.00
CA GLY A 138 -1.63 -10.65 -11.89
C GLY A 138 -2.63 -10.33 -10.77
N HIS A 139 -2.52 -9.15 -10.14
CA HIS A 139 -3.39 -8.71 -9.06
C HIS A 139 -4.39 -7.62 -9.51
N ASP A 140 -5.19 -7.92 -10.53
CA ASP A 140 -6.25 -7.03 -11.04
C ASP A 140 -7.24 -6.63 -9.92
N ASN A 141 -7.35 -7.45 -8.88
CA ASN A 141 -8.26 -7.29 -7.75
C ASN A 141 -7.60 -6.70 -6.49
N LEU A 142 -6.39 -6.15 -6.60
CA LEU A 142 -5.78 -5.44 -5.48
C LEU A 142 -6.70 -4.28 -5.07
N ARG A 143 -6.99 -4.18 -3.78
CA ARG A 143 -7.78 -3.08 -3.24
C ARG A 143 -6.95 -1.82 -3.24
N VAL A 144 -7.50 -0.75 -3.79
CA VAL A 144 -6.85 0.55 -3.87
C VAL A 144 -7.73 1.59 -3.19
N LYS A 145 -7.22 2.19 -2.13
CA LYS A 145 -7.80 3.36 -1.48
C LYS A 145 -7.28 4.61 -2.18
N LEU A 146 -8.19 5.45 -2.62
CA LEU A 146 -7.85 6.73 -3.25
C LEU A 146 -7.86 7.87 -2.22
N MET A 147 -6.86 8.72 -2.32
CA MET A 147 -6.74 9.96 -1.54
C MET A 147 -6.76 11.17 -2.48
N PRO A 148 -7.23 12.33 -2.02
CA PRO A 148 -7.21 13.56 -2.83
C PRO A 148 -5.80 13.92 -3.34
N TYR A 149 -5.73 14.65 -4.44
CA TYR A 149 -4.50 15.18 -4.99
C TYR A 149 -4.63 16.71 -5.23
N PRO A 150 -3.60 17.51 -4.95
CA PRO A 150 -2.36 17.15 -4.24
C PRO A 150 -2.56 17.08 -2.72
N LEU A 151 -1.72 16.30 -2.05
CA LEU A 151 -1.64 16.26 -0.58
C LEU A 151 -0.47 17.10 -0.06
N GLU A 152 0.67 17.05 -0.75
CA GLU A 152 1.83 17.84 -0.38
C GLU A 152 1.60 19.33 -0.59
N GLY A 153 2.17 20.13 0.32
CA GLY A 153 1.99 21.58 0.34
C GLY A 153 0.72 22.05 1.06
N ARG A 154 -0.14 21.15 1.51
CA ARG A 154 -1.26 21.48 2.40
C ARG A 154 -0.79 21.61 3.85
N PRO A 155 -1.44 22.46 4.66
CA PRO A 155 -1.21 22.49 6.10
C PRO A 155 -1.47 21.12 6.76
N GLU A 156 -0.75 20.82 7.84
CA GLU A 156 -0.87 19.54 8.55
C GLU A 156 -2.28 19.27 9.04
N ASP A 157 -2.94 20.26 9.61
CA ASP A 157 -4.30 20.17 10.13
C ASP A 157 -5.32 19.82 9.04
N GLU A 158 -5.16 20.37 7.84
CA GLU A 158 -5.97 20.02 6.68
C GLU A 158 -5.74 18.57 6.24
N VAL A 159 -4.48 18.12 6.18
CA VAL A 159 -4.16 16.75 5.80
C VAL A 159 -4.68 15.74 6.85
N ARG A 160 -4.56 16.05 8.13
CA ARG A 160 -5.13 15.24 9.21
C ARG A 160 -6.66 15.20 9.14
N GLN A 161 -7.31 16.31 8.77
CA GLN A 161 -8.75 16.31 8.55
C GLN A 161 -9.14 15.43 7.37
N ILE A 162 -8.44 15.52 6.25
CA ILE A 162 -8.61 14.62 5.09
C ILE A 162 -8.46 13.14 5.52
N ALA A 163 -7.48 12.82 6.36
CA ALA A 163 -7.31 11.47 6.86
C ALA A 163 -8.54 10.97 7.64
N ARG A 164 -9.09 11.80 8.53
CA ARG A 164 -10.31 11.49 9.29
C ARG A 164 -11.52 11.28 8.37
N ASP A 165 -11.71 12.17 7.41
CA ASP A 165 -12.84 12.13 6.47
C ASP A 165 -12.78 10.88 5.58
N HIS A 166 -11.58 10.40 5.25
CA HIS A 166 -11.35 9.21 4.41
C HIS A 166 -11.20 7.90 5.19
N TYR A 167 -11.28 7.92 6.53
CA TYR A 167 -11.08 6.72 7.34
C TYR A 167 -12.18 5.67 7.16
N ALA A 168 -13.44 6.08 7.13
CA ALA A 168 -14.57 5.17 6.92
C ALA A 168 -14.46 4.43 5.57
N ASP A 169 -14.00 5.14 4.54
CA ASP A 169 -13.76 4.55 3.22
C ASP A 169 -12.52 3.63 3.20
N LEU A 170 -11.47 3.92 3.99
CA LEU A 170 -10.37 2.99 4.20
C LEU A 170 -10.88 1.66 4.77
N VAL A 171 -11.68 1.72 5.84
CA VAL A 171 -12.25 0.54 6.49
C VAL A 171 -13.12 -0.27 5.50
N ALA A 172 -13.95 0.43 4.72
CA ALA A 172 -14.76 -0.20 3.67
C ALA A 172 -13.87 -0.85 2.59
N THR A 173 -12.81 -0.15 2.15
CA THR A 173 -11.86 -0.68 1.16
C THR A 173 -11.14 -1.92 1.67
N MET A 174 -10.82 -2.00 2.95
CA MET A 174 -10.27 -3.21 3.57
C MET A 174 -11.24 -4.40 3.55
N GLY A 175 -12.53 -4.17 3.33
CA GLY A 175 -13.59 -5.14 3.61
C GLY A 175 -13.65 -5.47 5.10
N ALA A 176 -13.46 -4.44 5.93
CA ALA A 176 -13.44 -4.54 7.38
C ALA A 176 -14.75 -4.05 8.00
N THR A 177 -14.99 -4.52 9.23
CA THR A 177 -16.05 -4.00 10.12
C THR A 177 -15.43 -3.52 11.43
N ARG A 178 -15.99 -2.45 11.98
CA ARG A 178 -15.58 -1.85 13.26
C ARG A 178 -16.12 -2.64 14.43
#